data_cc0c919c4d5c6091d6dfea9720f9c53c
#
_entry.id   cc0c919c4d5c6091d6dfea9720f9c53c
#
_cell.length_a   1.000
_cell.length_b   1.000
_cell.length_c   1.000
_cell.angle_alpha   90.00
_cell.angle_beta   90.00
_cell.angle_gamma   90.00
#
_symmetry.space_group_name_H-M   'P 1'
#
loop_
_entity.id
_entity.type
_entity.pdbx_description
1 polymer ?
#
loop_
_entity_poly.entity_id
_entity_poly.type
_entity_poly.pdbx_seq_one_letter_code
_entity_poly.pdbx_strand_id
1 'polypeptide(L)'
;MNKKTHNYLLIMFLLGIFIGAMDTGIVSPARTVISQGLGISINSSIWIITIYSLAYAVIMPISGKLSDKHGKKKVFLYSIIIFGLGSTLCGISNFVGGYPLLIAARIIQAIGGGGIMPIATAYIGDSFPAEKRGAALGMVGATYGIATTLGPSIGSSLLSLFGNSNWGILFFINVPICIIVIIMSFSIKENDKIYNDKKMDVKGSVLVSIMILSLMYALTNLQFHDFINSLKSISVYPFIIIFVILLPIFIHLEKKQRTL
;
A
#
# COMPACT_ATOMS: atom_id res chain seq x y z
N MET A 1 -12.20 -11.74 -23.88
CA MET A 1 -13.01 -11.07 -22.83
C MET A 1 -13.83 -9.96 -23.49
N ASN A 2 -15.12 -9.78 -23.16
CA ASN A 2 -15.97 -8.76 -23.78
C ASN A 2 -15.48 -7.35 -23.35
N LYS A 3 -15.57 -6.35 -24.26
CA LYS A 3 -15.15 -4.95 -24.01
C LYS A 3 -15.79 -4.36 -22.73
N LYS A 4 -17.04 -4.74 -22.45
CA LYS A 4 -17.74 -4.31 -21.22
C LYS A 4 -17.06 -4.83 -19.94
N THR A 5 -16.68 -6.11 -19.90
CA THR A 5 -16.00 -6.73 -18.74
C THR A 5 -14.64 -6.09 -18.48
N HIS A 6 -13.94 -5.71 -19.56
CA HIS A 6 -12.63 -5.08 -19.48
C HIS A 6 -12.69 -3.69 -18.85
N ASN A 7 -13.63 -2.85 -19.29
CA ASN A 7 -13.84 -1.53 -18.70
C ASN A 7 -14.31 -1.60 -17.24
N TYR A 8 -15.12 -2.59 -16.91
CA TYR A 8 -15.61 -2.78 -15.55
C TYR A 8 -14.48 -3.17 -14.56
N LEU A 9 -13.57 -4.06 -15.01
CA LEU A 9 -12.36 -4.41 -14.25
C LEU A 9 -11.45 -3.18 -14.06
N LEU A 10 -11.26 -2.39 -15.11
CA LEU A 10 -10.48 -1.17 -15.01
C LEU A 10 -11.05 -0.21 -13.95
N ILE A 11 -12.36 0.04 -13.98
CA ILE A 11 -13.03 0.90 -12.99
C ILE A 11 -12.84 0.34 -11.57
N MET A 12 -12.98 -0.97 -11.39
CA MET A 12 -12.77 -1.63 -10.10
C MET A 12 -11.33 -1.41 -9.58
N PHE A 13 -10.32 -1.56 -10.44
CA PHE A 13 -8.93 -1.29 -10.08
C PHE A 13 -8.67 0.18 -9.77
N LEU A 14 -9.24 1.10 -10.56
CA LEU A 14 -9.11 2.54 -10.34
C LEU A 14 -9.75 2.97 -9.00
N LEU A 15 -10.90 2.42 -8.63
CA LEU A 15 -11.52 2.67 -7.32
C LEU A 15 -10.63 2.18 -6.18
N GLY A 16 -10.00 1.00 -6.30
CA GLY A 16 -9.05 0.54 -5.30
C GLY A 16 -7.82 1.43 -5.19
N ILE A 17 -7.26 1.91 -6.31
CA ILE A 17 -6.16 2.86 -6.31
C ILE A 17 -6.59 4.17 -5.65
N PHE A 18 -7.80 4.65 -5.95
CA PHE A 18 -8.34 5.88 -5.38
C PHE A 18 -8.38 5.82 -3.85
N ILE A 19 -8.94 4.75 -3.26
CA ILE A 19 -9.01 4.64 -1.80
C ILE A 19 -7.65 4.51 -1.14
N GLY A 20 -6.73 3.72 -1.72
CA GLY A 20 -5.38 3.56 -1.17
C GLY A 20 -4.57 4.87 -1.19
N ALA A 21 -4.68 5.63 -2.27
CA ALA A 21 -4.04 6.94 -2.41
C ALA A 21 -4.69 8.01 -1.52
N MET A 22 -6.02 8.02 -1.44
CA MET A 22 -6.78 8.94 -0.60
C MET A 22 -6.49 8.74 0.89
N ASP A 23 -6.37 7.49 1.37
CA ASP A 23 -5.99 7.18 2.75
C ASP A 23 -4.67 7.84 3.14
N THR A 24 -3.66 7.73 2.29
CA THR A 24 -2.36 8.37 2.51
C THR A 24 -2.49 9.90 2.55
N GLY A 25 -3.28 10.48 1.65
CA GLY A 25 -3.55 11.91 1.60
C GLY A 25 -4.29 12.45 2.83
N ILE A 26 -5.23 11.68 3.38
CA ILE A 26 -6.04 12.07 4.55
C ILE A 26 -5.21 12.04 5.84
N VAL A 27 -4.45 10.96 6.06
CA VAL A 27 -3.79 10.71 7.36
C VAL A 27 -2.63 11.67 7.62
N SER A 28 -1.89 12.07 6.58
CA SER A 28 -0.73 12.94 6.74
C SER A 28 -1.04 14.28 7.42
N PRO A 29 -1.99 15.10 6.95
CA PRO A 29 -2.35 16.37 7.60
C PRO A 29 -3.13 16.15 8.91
N ALA A 30 -3.88 15.06 9.04
CA ALA A 30 -4.66 14.75 10.24
C ALA A 30 -3.82 14.23 11.42
N ARG A 31 -2.52 13.98 11.21
CA ARG A 31 -1.61 13.40 12.21
C ARG A 31 -1.64 14.14 13.55
N THR A 32 -1.68 15.47 13.52
CA THR A 32 -1.73 16.30 14.75
C THR A 32 -3.01 16.04 15.54
N VAL A 33 -4.15 15.98 14.87
CA VAL A 33 -5.43 15.68 15.49
C VAL A 33 -5.44 14.28 16.11
N ILE A 34 -4.94 13.29 15.36
CA ILE A 34 -4.83 11.90 15.85
C ILE A 34 -3.90 11.82 17.06
N SER A 35 -2.75 12.52 17.04
CA SER A 35 -1.81 12.51 18.16
C SER A 35 -2.41 13.12 19.44
N GLN A 36 -3.15 14.21 19.29
CA GLN A 36 -3.88 14.85 20.41
C GLN A 36 -4.98 13.93 20.96
N GLY A 37 -5.77 13.32 20.07
CA GLY A 37 -6.83 12.38 20.47
C GLY A 37 -6.32 11.13 21.18
N LEU A 38 -5.11 10.68 20.86
CA LEU A 38 -4.44 9.53 21.49
C LEU A 38 -3.58 9.91 22.71
N GLY A 39 -3.36 11.20 23.00
CA GLY A 39 -2.48 11.66 24.07
C GLY A 39 -1.00 11.29 23.87
N ILE A 40 -0.54 11.19 22.63
CA ILE A 40 0.85 10.80 22.29
C ILE A 40 1.67 12.00 21.80
N SER A 41 3.00 11.88 21.90
CA SER A 41 3.92 12.91 21.40
C SER A 41 3.84 13.01 19.86
N ILE A 42 4.16 14.20 19.33
CA ILE A 42 4.26 14.43 17.88
C ILE A 42 5.31 13.50 17.26
N ASN A 43 6.40 13.22 17.96
CA ASN A 43 7.44 12.30 17.50
C ASN A 43 6.91 10.86 17.38
N SER A 44 6.14 10.39 18.36
CA SER A 44 5.49 9.06 18.28
C SER A 44 4.48 8.99 17.16
N SER A 45 3.79 10.09 16.84
CA SER A 45 2.77 10.11 15.77
C SER A 45 3.36 9.92 14.36
N ILE A 46 4.67 10.17 14.17
CA ILE A 46 5.35 9.91 12.90
C ILE A 46 5.23 8.43 12.51
N TRP A 47 5.26 7.54 13.48
CA TRP A 47 5.13 6.10 13.26
C TRP A 47 3.81 5.67 12.66
N ILE A 48 2.74 6.45 12.81
CA ILE A 48 1.44 6.16 12.16
C ILE A 48 1.60 6.13 10.63
N ILE A 49 2.43 7.01 10.08
CA ILE A 49 2.71 7.08 8.64
C ILE A 49 3.85 6.14 8.28
N THR A 50 4.93 6.15 9.06
CA THR A 50 6.15 5.39 8.77
C THR A 50 5.90 3.89 8.73
N ILE A 51 5.19 3.33 9.72
CA ILE A 51 4.93 1.88 9.76
C ILE A 51 4.06 1.42 8.58
N TYR A 52 3.08 2.25 8.19
CA TYR A 52 2.29 2.00 7.00
C TYR A 52 3.17 1.97 5.75
N SER A 53 4.02 2.99 5.55
CA SER A 53 4.89 3.08 4.38
C SER A 53 5.89 1.93 4.30
N LEU A 54 6.47 1.53 5.43
CA LEU A 54 7.39 0.39 5.52
C LEU A 54 6.69 -0.93 5.15
N ALA A 55 5.56 -1.22 5.78
CA ALA A 55 4.80 -2.45 5.50
C ALA A 55 4.27 -2.47 4.05
N TYR A 56 3.79 -1.32 3.55
CA TYR A 56 3.34 -1.15 2.17
C TYR A 56 4.45 -1.48 1.17
N ALA A 57 5.65 -0.93 1.36
CA ALA A 57 6.78 -1.14 0.46
C ALA A 57 7.25 -2.61 0.44
N VAL A 58 7.21 -3.29 1.58
CA VAL A 58 7.54 -4.72 1.70
C VAL A 58 6.56 -5.60 0.93
N ILE A 59 5.28 -5.26 0.98
CA ILE A 59 4.22 -6.07 0.36
C ILE A 59 4.13 -5.87 -1.16
N MET A 60 4.54 -4.74 -1.69
CA MET A 60 4.46 -4.46 -3.14
C MET A 60 5.05 -5.56 -4.03
N PRO A 61 6.31 -5.98 -3.87
CA PRO A 61 6.90 -7.03 -4.71
C PRO A 61 6.28 -8.42 -4.46
N ILE A 62 5.85 -8.68 -3.22
CA ILE A 62 5.22 -9.96 -2.85
C ILE A 62 3.85 -10.09 -3.52
N SER A 63 3.04 -9.04 -3.45
CA SER A 63 1.68 -9.04 -4.02
C SER A 63 1.70 -9.12 -5.54
N GLY A 64 2.69 -8.49 -6.21
CA GLY A 64 2.90 -8.64 -7.64
C GLY A 64 3.09 -10.10 -8.02
N LYS A 65 4.08 -10.77 -7.44
CA LYS A 65 4.35 -12.20 -7.69
C LYS A 65 3.17 -13.12 -7.31
N LEU A 66 2.48 -12.80 -6.21
CA LEU A 66 1.30 -13.56 -5.77
C LEU A 66 0.16 -13.45 -6.78
N SER A 67 -0.01 -12.26 -7.39
CA SER A 67 -1.03 -12.01 -8.40
C SER A 67 -0.76 -12.74 -9.72
N ASP A 68 0.52 -12.90 -10.08
CA ASP A 68 0.91 -13.66 -11.27
C ASP A 68 0.64 -15.16 -11.10
N LYS A 69 0.72 -15.67 -9.86
CA LYS A 69 0.48 -17.09 -9.55
C LYS A 69 -1.00 -17.42 -9.33
N HIS A 70 -1.75 -16.58 -8.62
CA HIS A 70 -3.10 -16.90 -8.16
C HIS A 70 -4.21 -16.11 -8.89
N GLY A 71 -3.81 -15.23 -9.81
CA GLY A 71 -4.72 -14.37 -10.55
C GLY A 71 -4.86 -12.96 -9.99
N LYS A 72 -4.82 -11.99 -10.90
CA LYS A 72 -4.77 -10.57 -10.54
C LYS A 72 -6.04 -10.12 -9.83
N LYS A 73 -7.20 -10.51 -10.35
CA LYS A 73 -8.49 -10.17 -9.73
C LYS A 73 -8.62 -10.75 -8.32
N LYS A 74 -8.25 -12.02 -8.13
CA LYS A 74 -8.37 -12.71 -6.84
C LYS A 74 -7.47 -12.09 -5.79
N VAL A 75 -6.20 -11.85 -6.12
CA VAL A 75 -5.26 -11.25 -5.18
C VAL A 75 -5.60 -9.79 -4.91
N PHE A 76 -6.08 -9.05 -5.90
CA PHE A 76 -6.59 -7.70 -5.72
C PHE A 76 -7.78 -7.65 -4.74
N LEU A 77 -8.72 -8.58 -4.88
CA LEU A 77 -9.87 -8.68 -3.97
C LEU A 77 -9.43 -8.93 -2.52
N TYR A 78 -8.49 -9.87 -2.31
CA TYR A 78 -7.93 -10.07 -0.97
C TYR A 78 -7.21 -8.82 -0.45
N SER A 79 -6.49 -8.10 -1.31
CA SER A 79 -5.85 -6.83 -0.95
C SER A 79 -6.88 -5.79 -0.48
N ILE A 80 -8.00 -5.65 -1.18
CA ILE A 80 -9.11 -4.75 -0.79
C ILE A 80 -9.76 -5.17 0.53
N ILE A 81 -10.00 -6.47 0.72
CA ILE A 81 -10.58 -6.99 1.98
C ILE A 81 -9.65 -6.70 3.15
N ILE A 82 -8.36 -7.01 3.02
CA ILE A 82 -7.37 -6.77 4.09
C ILE A 82 -7.22 -5.26 4.36
N PHE A 83 -7.21 -4.44 3.32
CA PHE A 83 -7.17 -2.98 3.45
C PHE A 83 -8.40 -2.44 4.19
N GLY A 84 -9.60 -2.91 3.83
CA GLY A 84 -10.86 -2.53 4.48
C GLY A 84 -10.92 -2.95 5.96
N LEU A 85 -10.47 -4.18 6.27
CA LEU A 85 -10.36 -4.66 7.65
C LEU A 85 -9.36 -3.82 8.45
N GLY A 86 -8.18 -3.54 7.90
CA GLY A 86 -7.20 -2.66 8.51
C GLY A 86 -7.73 -1.26 8.74
N SER A 87 -8.44 -0.67 7.76
CA SER A 87 -9.09 0.63 7.89
C SER A 87 -10.14 0.63 9.01
N THR A 88 -10.95 -0.43 9.10
CA THR A 88 -11.95 -0.58 10.18
C THR A 88 -11.27 -0.61 11.55
N LEU A 89 -10.20 -1.40 11.69
CA LEU A 89 -9.44 -1.48 12.95
C LEU A 89 -8.75 -0.13 13.30
N CYS A 90 -8.23 0.59 12.29
CA CYS A 90 -7.71 1.95 12.50
C CYS A 90 -8.80 2.90 13.02
N GLY A 91 -10.00 2.84 12.47
CA GLY A 91 -11.14 3.64 12.95
C GLY A 91 -11.55 3.25 14.36
N ILE A 92 -11.62 1.95 14.68
CA ILE A 92 -11.97 1.43 16.02
C ILE A 92 -10.95 1.87 17.08
N SER A 93 -9.67 2.02 16.72
CA SER A 93 -8.63 2.43 17.67
C SER A 93 -8.85 3.83 18.27
N ASN A 94 -9.76 4.63 17.70
CA ASN A 94 -10.23 5.89 18.29
C ASN A 94 -11.02 5.67 19.58
N PHE A 95 -11.69 4.55 19.71
CA PHE A 95 -12.58 4.24 20.83
C PHE A 95 -11.97 3.22 21.81
N VAL A 96 -11.19 2.27 21.29
CA VAL A 96 -10.63 1.15 22.06
C VAL A 96 -9.19 0.87 21.60
N GLY A 97 -8.33 0.49 22.54
CA GLY A 97 -6.96 0.03 22.24
C GLY A 97 -5.94 1.11 21.93
N GLY A 98 -6.38 2.33 21.62
CA GLY A 98 -5.51 3.49 21.45
C GLY A 98 -4.38 3.32 20.43
N TYR A 99 -3.22 3.90 20.75
CA TYR A 99 -2.06 3.92 19.86
C TYR A 99 -1.52 2.53 19.47
N PRO A 100 -1.37 1.53 20.37
CA PRO A 100 -0.89 0.21 19.97
C PRO A 100 -1.79 -0.48 18.95
N LEU A 101 -3.12 -0.37 19.12
CA LEU A 101 -4.06 -0.92 18.15
C LEU A 101 -3.97 -0.18 16.81
N LEU A 102 -3.84 1.14 16.82
CA LEU A 102 -3.68 1.93 15.59
C LEU A 102 -2.44 1.48 14.81
N ILE A 103 -1.29 1.31 15.47
CA ILE A 103 -0.05 0.86 14.81
C ILE A 103 -0.22 -0.54 14.21
N ALA A 104 -0.79 -1.50 14.97
CA ALA A 104 -1.07 -2.84 14.45
C ALA A 104 -2.04 -2.83 13.27
N ALA A 105 -3.09 -2.03 13.37
CA ALA A 105 -4.09 -1.86 12.31
C ALA A 105 -3.49 -1.22 11.03
N ARG A 106 -2.57 -0.26 11.18
CA ARG A 106 -1.85 0.35 10.06
C ARG A 106 -0.97 -0.67 9.32
N ILE A 107 -0.36 -1.64 10.02
CA ILE A 107 0.38 -2.74 9.37
C ILE A 107 -0.58 -3.59 8.55
N ILE A 108 -1.72 -4.00 9.12
CA ILE A 108 -2.74 -4.81 8.43
C ILE A 108 -3.25 -4.05 7.19
N GLN A 109 -3.58 -2.77 7.35
CA GLN A 109 -4.05 -1.91 6.27
C GLN A 109 -3.00 -1.80 5.14
N ALA A 110 -1.72 -1.63 5.49
CA ALA A 110 -0.62 -1.54 4.54
C ALA A 110 -0.40 -2.85 3.77
N ILE A 111 -0.59 -4.01 4.41
CA ILE A 111 -0.54 -5.32 3.76
C ILE A 111 -1.58 -5.39 2.63
N GLY A 112 -2.78 -4.90 2.88
CA GLY A 112 -3.79 -4.79 1.83
C GLY A 112 -3.42 -3.75 0.78
N GLY A 113 -3.12 -2.53 1.21
CA GLY A 113 -2.82 -1.38 0.35
C GLY A 113 -1.68 -1.63 -0.64
N GLY A 114 -0.59 -2.27 -0.17
CA GLY A 114 0.61 -2.55 -0.97
C GLY A 114 0.37 -3.49 -2.16
N GLY A 115 -0.74 -4.23 -2.19
CA GLY A 115 -1.13 -5.05 -3.33
C GLY A 115 -1.93 -4.31 -4.39
N ILE A 116 -2.61 -3.24 -4.06
CA ILE A 116 -3.61 -2.59 -4.93
C ILE A 116 -2.98 -2.07 -6.22
N MET A 117 -1.98 -1.19 -6.13
CA MET A 117 -1.39 -0.52 -7.29
C MET A 117 -0.55 -1.45 -8.18
N PRO A 118 0.32 -2.32 -7.65
CA PRO A 118 1.11 -3.24 -8.48
C PRO A 118 0.23 -4.20 -9.29
N ILE A 119 -0.84 -4.72 -8.67
CA ILE A 119 -1.75 -5.65 -9.34
C ILE A 119 -2.54 -4.97 -10.44
N ALA A 120 -3.02 -3.75 -10.20
CA ALA A 120 -3.75 -2.96 -11.19
C ALA A 120 -2.87 -2.63 -12.41
N THR A 121 -1.63 -2.19 -12.19
CA THR A 121 -0.68 -1.89 -13.27
C THR A 121 -0.28 -3.14 -14.05
N ALA A 122 -0.05 -4.27 -13.37
CA ALA A 122 0.24 -5.55 -13.99
C ALA A 122 -0.95 -6.05 -14.84
N TYR A 123 -2.20 -5.88 -14.36
CA TYR A 123 -3.39 -6.21 -15.11
C TYR A 123 -3.48 -5.41 -16.42
N ILE A 124 -3.22 -4.10 -16.35
CA ILE A 124 -3.23 -3.22 -17.52
C ILE A 124 -2.16 -3.67 -18.54
N GLY A 125 -0.94 -3.94 -18.04
CA GLY A 125 0.17 -4.41 -18.88
C GLY A 125 -0.14 -5.69 -19.65
N ASP A 126 -0.87 -6.64 -19.06
CA ASP A 126 -1.18 -7.94 -19.67
C ASP A 126 -2.44 -7.94 -20.51
N SER A 127 -3.42 -7.11 -20.14
CA SER A 127 -4.77 -7.21 -20.69
C SER A 127 -5.09 -6.16 -21.75
N PHE A 128 -4.34 -5.04 -21.78
CA PHE A 128 -4.58 -3.96 -22.74
C PHE A 128 -3.70 -4.09 -23.98
N PRO A 129 -4.22 -3.80 -25.20
CA PRO A 129 -3.41 -3.66 -26.40
C PRO A 129 -2.32 -2.58 -26.22
N ALA A 130 -1.17 -2.76 -26.87
CA ALA A 130 -0.01 -1.87 -26.70
C ALA A 130 -0.35 -0.39 -26.88
N GLU A 131 -1.21 -0.08 -27.87
CA GLU A 131 -1.63 1.28 -28.23
C GLU A 131 -2.47 1.96 -27.13
N LYS A 132 -3.15 1.16 -26.27
CA LYS A 132 -4.04 1.64 -25.20
C LYS A 132 -3.42 1.57 -23.81
N ARG A 133 -2.29 0.88 -23.64
CA ARG A 133 -1.62 0.74 -22.33
C ARG A 133 -1.22 2.07 -21.75
N GLY A 134 -0.65 2.96 -22.55
CA GLY A 134 -0.25 4.29 -22.13
C GLY A 134 -1.41 5.10 -21.55
N ALA A 135 -2.55 5.13 -22.25
CA ALA A 135 -3.74 5.81 -21.76
C ALA A 135 -4.30 5.20 -20.46
N ALA A 136 -4.33 3.86 -20.37
CA ALA A 136 -4.80 3.16 -19.16
C ALA A 136 -3.88 3.39 -17.95
N LEU A 137 -2.56 3.37 -18.14
CA LEU A 137 -1.59 3.72 -17.10
C LEU A 137 -1.66 5.20 -16.73
N GLY A 138 -1.93 6.07 -17.70
CA GLY A 138 -2.21 7.49 -17.46
C GLY A 138 -3.43 7.70 -16.55
N MET A 139 -4.51 6.92 -16.74
CA MET A 139 -5.68 6.94 -15.83
C MET A 139 -5.32 6.49 -14.41
N VAL A 140 -4.43 5.49 -14.24
CA VAL A 140 -3.92 5.09 -12.92
C VAL A 140 -3.20 6.25 -12.24
N GLY A 141 -2.26 6.89 -12.95
CA GLY A 141 -1.53 8.04 -12.42
C GLY A 141 -2.43 9.23 -12.09
N ALA A 142 -3.39 9.55 -12.98
CA ALA A 142 -4.38 10.61 -12.75
C ALA A 142 -5.25 10.32 -11.52
N THR A 143 -5.76 9.09 -11.39
CA THR A 143 -6.56 8.66 -10.24
C THR A 143 -5.76 8.80 -8.93
N TYR A 144 -4.51 8.35 -8.92
CA TYR A 144 -3.62 8.49 -7.77
C TYR A 144 -3.38 9.96 -7.40
N GLY A 145 -3.05 10.80 -8.38
CA GLY A 145 -2.82 12.24 -8.18
C GLY A 145 -4.07 12.98 -7.66
N ILE A 146 -5.23 12.71 -8.24
CA ILE A 146 -6.51 13.29 -7.81
C ILE A 146 -6.81 12.85 -6.36
N ALA A 147 -6.68 11.56 -6.05
CA ALA A 147 -6.99 11.03 -4.73
C ALA A 147 -6.09 11.61 -3.63
N THR A 148 -4.78 11.71 -3.89
CA THR A 148 -3.83 12.31 -2.93
C THR A 148 -4.06 13.79 -2.72
N THR A 149 -4.45 14.52 -3.78
CA THR A 149 -4.76 15.96 -3.71
C THR A 149 -6.07 16.23 -2.98
N LEU A 150 -7.10 15.40 -3.19
CA LEU A 150 -8.38 15.52 -2.51
C LEU A 150 -8.33 15.06 -1.05
N GLY A 151 -7.41 14.18 -0.69
CA GLY A 151 -7.28 13.59 0.64
C GLY A 151 -7.32 14.61 1.78
N PRO A 152 -6.44 15.63 1.79
CA PRO A 152 -6.41 16.65 2.84
C PRO A 152 -7.74 17.41 2.98
N SER A 153 -8.38 17.77 1.87
CA SER A 153 -9.65 18.48 1.87
C SER A 153 -10.79 17.62 2.40
N ILE A 154 -10.85 16.35 1.99
CA ILE A 154 -11.83 15.39 2.50
C ILE A 154 -11.60 15.14 3.99
N GLY A 155 -10.35 14.94 4.42
CA GLY A 155 -10.01 14.71 5.82
C GLY A 155 -10.40 15.88 6.72
N SER A 156 -10.08 17.12 6.33
CA SER A 156 -10.45 18.30 7.09
C SER A 156 -11.97 18.51 7.15
N SER A 157 -12.68 18.24 6.04
CA SER A 157 -14.15 18.31 6.01
C SER A 157 -14.78 17.29 6.95
N LEU A 158 -14.28 16.05 6.98
CA LEU A 158 -14.77 15.02 7.90
C LEU A 158 -14.55 15.42 9.37
N LEU A 159 -13.37 15.92 9.71
CA LEU A 159 -13.08 16.38 11.06
C LEU A 159 -13.93 17.59 11.47
N SER A 160 -14.20 18.49 10.53
CA SER A 160 -15.10 19.63 10.73
C SER A 160 -16.54 19.20 11.01
N LEU A 161 -17.03 18.17 10.30
CA LEU A 161 -18.41 17.67 10.44
C LEU A 161 -18.62 16.79 11.69
N PHE A 162 -17.65 15.90 11.98
CA PHE A 162 -17.79 14.90 13.05
C PHE A 162 -17.02 15.25 14.32
N GLY A 163 -16.21 16.31 14.30
CA GLY A 163 -15.37 16.75 15.42
C GLY A 163 -14.03 16.02 15.48
N ASN A 164 -13.02 16.71 16.00
CA ASN A 164 -11.64 16.19 16.11
C ASN A 164 -11.53 14.96 17.04
N SER A 165 -12.43 14.82 18.02
CA SER A 165 -12.48 13.64 18.89
C SER A 165 -12.86 12.36 18.16
N ASN A 166 -13.53 12.45 17.03
CA ASN A 166 -13.97 11.33 16.20
C ASN A 166 -13.06 11.10 15.00
N TRP A 167 -11.73 11.27 15.17
CA TRP A 167 -10.77 11.13 14.09
C TRP A 167 -10.78 9.75 13.42
N GLY A 168 -11.35 8.73 14.05
CA GLY A 168 -11.52 7.39 13.45
C GLY A 168 -12.33 7.40 12.16
N ILE A 169 -13.20 8.42 11.93
CA ILE A 169 -13.97 8.59 10.69
C ILE A 169 -13.07 8.69 9.45
N LEU A 170 -11.84 9.20 9.61
CA LEU A 170 -10.85 9.31 8.54
C LEU A 170 -10.48 7.96 7.93
N PHE A 171 -10.59 6.90 8.71
CA PHE A 171 -10.33 5.53 8.26
C PHE A 171 -11.62 4.84 7.84
N PHE A 172 -12.73 5.08 8.52
CA PHE A 172 -14.01 4.47 8.18
C PHE A 172 -14.51 4.85 6.77
N ILE A 173 -14.13 6.02 6.23
CA ILE A 173 -14.51 6.45 4.88
C ILE A 173 -14.03 5.46 3.80
N ASN A 174 -12.96 4.70 4.05
CA ASN A 174 -12.47 3.69 3.12
C ASN A 174 -13.41 2.48 3.02
N VAL A 175 -14.13 2.15 4.09
CA VAL A 175 -14.92 0.92 4.20
C VAL A 175 -16.05 0.84 3.17
N PRO A 176 -16.90 1.87 2.99
CA PRO A 176 -17.95 1.85 1.97
C PRO A 176 -17.39 1.61 0.56
N ILE A 177 -16.26 2.24 0.23
CA ILE A 177 -15.65 2.08 -1.10
C ILE A 177 -15.08 0.67 -1.25
N CYS A 178 -14.45 0.10 -0.22
CA CYS A 178 -14.03 -1.30 -0.21
C CYS A 178 -15.21 -2.24 -0.48
N ILE A 179 -16.35 -2.01 0.18
CA ILE A 179 -17.57 -2.81 -0.03
C ILE A 179 -18.05 -2.71 -1.48
N ILE A 180 -18.07 -1.53 -2.07
CA ILE A 180 -18.43 -1.33 -3.47
C ILE A 180 -17.50 -2.13 -4.39
N VAL A 181 -16.18 -2.05 -4.18
CA VAL A 181 -15.18 -2.78 -4.98
C VAL A 181 -15.36 -4.29 -4.82
N ILE A 182 -15.65 -4.78 -3.61
CA ILE A 182 -15.92 -6.20 -3.34
C ILE A 182 -17.18 -6.66 -4.10
N ILE A 183 -18.27 -5.92 -4.03
CA ILE A 183 -19.52 -6.22 -4.75
C ILE A 183 -19.28 -6.23 -6.27
N MET A 184 -18.55 -5.25 -6.79
CA MET A 184 -18.16 -5.21 -8.20
C MET A 184 -17.38 -6.46 -8.61
N SER A 185 -16.48 -6.93 -7.76
CA SER A 185 -15.68 -8.13 -8.01
C SER A 185 -16.53 -9.38 -8.22
N PHE A 186 -17.63 -9.56 -7.50
CA PHE A 186 -18.51 -10.73 -7.66
C PHE A 186 -19.26 -10.73 -8.99
N SER A 187 -19.52 -9.56 -9.58
CA SER A 187 -20.20 -9.42 -10.85
C SER A 187 -19.35 -9.81 -12.06
N ILE A 188 -18.05 -10.03 -11.87
CA ILE A 188 -17.09 -10.33 -12.93
C ILE A 188 -16.71 -11.81 -12.88
N LYS A 189 -17.06 -12.56 -13.92
CA LYS A 189 -16.49 -13.90 -14.15
C LYS A 189 -15.13 -13.72 -14.83
N GLU A 190 -14.05 -14.02 -14.12
CA GLU A 190 -12.73 -14.14 -14.72
C GLU A 190 -12.64 -15.53 -15.38
N ASN A 191 -12.32 -15.59 -16.67
CA ASN A 191 -11.93 -16.84 -17.28
C ASN A 191 -10.58 -17.23 -16.66
N ASP A 192 -10.54 -18.38 -16.02
CA ASP A 192 -9.31 -18.98 -15.50
C ASP A 192 -8.31 -19.13 -16.64
N LYS A 193 -7.50 -18.09 -16.89
CA LYS A 193 -6.30 -18.27 -17.67
C LYS A 193 -5.41 -19.18 -16.86
N ILE A 194 -4.88 -20.21 -17.50
CA ILE A 194 -3.88 -21.12 -16.92
C ILE A 194 -2.76 -20.24 -16.36
N TYR A 195 -2.79 -20.07 -15.04
CA TYR A 195 -1.76 -19.34 -14.34
C TYR A 195 -0.49 -20.18 -14.42
N ASN A 196 0.61 -19.52 -14.76
CA ASN A 196 1.87 -20.16 -15.04
C ASN A 196 2.35 -20.90 -13.77
N ASP A 197 2.56 -22.20 -13.89
CA ASP A 197 2.96 -23.11 -12.80
C ASP A 197 4.42 -22.88 -12.34
N LYS A 198 5.00 -21.71 -12.70
CA LYS A 198 6.33 -21.33 -12.24
C LYS A 198 6.35 -21.21 -10.72
N LYS A 199 7.24 -21.96 -10.11
CA LYS A 199 7.48 -21.90 -8.66
C LYS A 199 7.74 -20.44 -8.26
N MET A 200 6.98 -19.95 -7.29
CA MET A 200 7.16 -18.60 -6.77
C MET A 200 8.57 -18.49 -6.15
N ASP A 201 9.35 -17.52 -6.61
CA ASP A 201 10.62 -17.18 -5.98
C ASP A 201 10.40 -16.48 -4.64
N VAL A 202 10.10 -17.31 -3.62
CA VAL A 202 9.89 -16.82 -2.25
C VAL A 202 11.19 -16.22 -1.71
N LYS A 203 12.34 -16.83 -2.00
CA LYS A 203 13.64 -16.37 -1.49
C LYS A 203 13.99 -14.98 -2.02
N GLY A 204 13.87 -14.76 -3.34
CA GLY A 204 14.10 -13.45 -3.94
C GLY A 204 13.09 -12.40 -3.44
N SER A 205 11.82 -12.77 -3.28
CA SER A 205 10.80 -11.85 -2.75
C SER A 205 11.08 -11.41 -1.31
N VAL A 206 11.44 -12.35 -0.43
CA VAL A 206 11.82 -12.05 0.96
C VAL A 206 13.08 -11.19 1.00
N LEU A 207 14.08 -11.51 0.18
CA LEU A 207 15.32 -10.74 0.12
C LEU A 207 15.07 -9.28 -0.31
N VAL A 208 14.31 -9.06 -1.38
CA VAL A 208 13.91 -7.71 -1.83
C VAL A 208 13.14 -6.98 -0.73
N SER A 209 12.22 -7.66 -0.04
CA SER A 209 11.46 -7.06 1.05
C SER A 209 12.36 -6.58 2.19
N ILE A 210 13.35 -7.40 2.60
CA ILE A 210 14.31 -7.02 3.64
C ILE A 210 15.18 -5.86 3.18
N MET A 211 15.63 -5.87 1.92
CA MET A 211 16.41 -4.77 1.33
C MET A 211 15.63 -3.45 1.35
N ILE A 212 14.38 -3.46 0.86
CA ILE A 212 13.52 -2.27 0.82
C ILE A 212 13.27 -1.76 2.25
N LEU A 213 12.94 -2.66 3.18
CA LEU A 213 12.67 -2.31 4.58
C LEU A 213 13.91 -1.68 5.22
N SER A 214 15.09 -2.26 5.03
CA SER A 214 16.33 -1.75 5.58
C SER A 214 16.65 -0.36 5.02
N LEU A 215 16.57 -0.17 3.70
CA LEU A 215 16.83 1.11 3.07
C LEU A 215 15.82 2.19 3.51
N MET A 216 14.54 1.88 3.48
CA MET A 216 13.50 2.84 3.88
C MET A 216 13.59 3.20 5.36
N TYR A 217 13.89 2.24 6.24
CA TYR A 217 14.08 2.51 7.66
C TYR A 217 15.29 3.43 7.89
N ALA A 218 16.41 3.17 7.22
CA ALA A 218 17.59 4.03 7.29
C ALA A 218 17.27 5.46 6.83
N LEU A 219 16.61 5.61 5.67
CA LEU A 219 16.25 6.92 5.12
C LEU A 219 15.27 7.68 6.01
N THR A 220 14.33 6.99 6.67
CA THR A 220 13.36 7.61 7.59
C THR A 220 14.04 8.19 8.83
N ASN A 221 15.13 7.56 9.31
CA ASN A 221 15.87 8.02 10.50
C ASN A 221 17.03 8.95 10.15
N LEU A 222 17.30 9.20 8.86
CA LEU A 222 18.38 10.07 8.41
C LEU A 222 18.01 11.55 8.61
N GLN A 223 18.83 12.29 9.35
CA GLN A 223 18.63 13.72 9.59
C GLN A 223 19.56 14.53 8.68
N PHE A 224 19.00 15.22 7.70
CA PHE A 224 19.79 15.93 6.68
C PHE A 224 20.53 17.15 7.22
N HIS A 225 20.08 17.75 8.34
CA HIS A 225 20.77 18.90 8.95
C HIS A 225 22.00 18.47 9.76
N ASP A 226 22.06 17.22 10.22
CA ASP A 226 23.22 16.62 10.92
C ASP A 226 23.58 15.28 10.27
N PHE A 227 23.87 15.35 8.97
CA PHE A 227 24.01 14.18 8.11
C PHE A 227 25.09 13.21 8.55
N ILE A 228 26.28 13.73 8.94
CA ILE A 228 27.44 12.90 9.29
C ILE A 228 27.20 12.11 10.60
N ASN A 229 26.64 12.76 11.62
CA ASN A 229 26.35 12.09 12.90
C ASN A 229 25.16 11.15 12.75
N SER A 230 24.17 11.54 11.96
CA SER A 230 23.02 10.72 11.65
C SER A 230 23.42 9.42 10.91
N LEU A 231 24.35 9.50 9.96
CA LEU A 231 24.89 8.31 9.26
C LEU A 231 25.60 7.35 10.23
N LYS A 232 26.21 7.84 11.30
CA LYS A 232 26.89 7.00 12.32
C LYS A 232 25.91 6.46 13.38
N SER A 233 24.67 6.87 13.35
CA SER A 233 23.64 6.44 14.29
C SER A 233 23.32 4.95 14.13
N ILE A 234 23.10 4.25 15.24
CA ILE A 234 22.69 2.84 15.27
C ILE A 234 21.35 2.60 14.55
N SER A 235 20.57 3.64 14.39
CA SER A 235 19.29 3.58 13.62
C SER A 235 19.48 3.71 12.11
N VAL A 236 20.68 4.05 11.63
CA VAL A 236 20.92 4.31 10.20
C VAL A 236 22.00 3.38 9.64
N TYR A 237 23.24 3.41 10.15
CA TYR A 237 24.36 2.71 9.50
C TYR A 237 24.17 1.18 9.38
N PRO A 238 23.61 0.44 10.38
CA PRO A 238 23.47 -1.00 10.23
C PRO A 238 22.51 -1.38 9.10
N PHE A 239 21.45 -0.59 8.92
CA PHE A 239 20.44 -0.83 7.88
C PHE A 239 20.97 -0.51 6.49
N ILE A 240 21.82 0.50 6.34
CA ILE A 240 22.55 0.75 5.08
C ILE A 240 23.49 -0.41 4.78
N ILE A 241 24.23 -0.92 5.77
CA ILE A 241 25.12 -2.06 5.60
C ILE A 241 24.34 -3.31 5.15
N ILE A 242 23.21 -3.60 5.81
CA ILE A 242 22.35 -4.73 5.43
C ILE A 242 21.92 -4.59 3.96
N PHE A 243 21.46 -3.41 3.54
CA PHE A 243 21.07 -3.16 2.16
C PHE A 243 22.23 -3.41 1.18
N VAL A 244 23.42 -2.86 1.48
CA VAL A 244 24.62 -2.98 0.62
C VAL A 244 25.09 -4.44 0.52
N ILE A 245 25.04 -5.21 1.60
CA ILE A 245 25.41 -6.63 1.60
C ILE A 245 24.38 -7.48 0.84
N LEU A 246 23.09 -7.21 1.01
CA LEU A 246 22.04 -7.99 0.37
C LEU A 246 21.91 -7.71 -1.14
N LEU A 247 22.32 -6.54 -1.61
CA LEU A 247 22.23 -6.14 -3.01
C LEU A 247 22.98 -7.10 -3.96
N PRO A 248 24.29 -7.41 -3.77
CA PRO A 248 25.00 -8.36 -4.63
C PRO A 248 24.44 -9.78 -4.52
N ILE A 249 23.99 -10.20 -3.34
CA ILE A 249 23.35 -11.50 -3.11
C ILE A 249 22.08 -11.62 -3.96
N PHE A 250 21.24 -10.59 -3.95
CA PHE A 250 20.03 -10.52 -4.76
C PHE A 250 20.36 -10.59 -6.26
N ILE A 251 21.31 -9.79 -6.73
CA ILE A 251 21.74 -9.78 -8.14
C ILE A 251 22.25 -11.17 -8.56
N HIS A 252 23.00 -11.85 -7.70
CA HIS A 252 23.52 -13.19 -8.00
C HIS A 252 22.38 -14.23 -8.09
N LEU A 253 21.41 -14.19 -7.17
CA LEU A 253 20.26 -15.10 -7.17
C LEU A 253 19.38 -14.90 -8.41
N GLU A 254 19.08 -13.65 -8.77
CA GLU A 254 18.29 -13.32 -9.98
C GLU A 254 18.98 -13.78 -11.27
N LYS A 255 20.31 -13.60 -11.40
CA LYS A 255 21.06 -14.10 -12.55
C LYS A 255 20.96 -15.61 -12.66
N LYS A 256 21.10 -16.34 -11.56
CA LYS A 256 21.01 -17.80 -11.53
C LYS A 256 19.63 -18.33 -11.93
N GLN A 257 18.56 -17.59 -11.62
CA GLN A 257 17.19 -17.97 -11.98
C GLN A 257 16.83 -17.68 -13.45
N ARG A 258 17.49 -16.70 -14.08
CA ARG A 258 17.29 -16.42 -15.51
C ARG A 258 18.01 -17.39 -16.44
N THR A 259 18.95 -18.16 -15.90
CA THR A 259 19.75 -19.16 -16.65
C THR A 259 19.19 -20.58 -16.52
N LEU A 260 18.16 -20.80 -15.73
CA LEU A 260 17.40 -22.03 -15.57
C LEU A 260 15.99 -21.88 -16.20
#